data_f6714c7aa86457ff9bb953c82e75e106
#
_entry.id   f6714c7aa86457ff9bb953c82e75e106
#
_cell.length_a   1.000
_cell.length_b   1.000
_cell.length_c   1.000
_cell.angle_alpha   90.00
_cell.angle_beta   90.00
_cell.angle_gamma   90.00
#
_symmetry.space_group_name_H-M   'P 1'
#
loop_
_entity.id
_entity.type
_entity.pdbx_description
1 polymer ?
#
loop_
_entity_poly.entity_id
_entity_poly.type
_entity_poly.pdbx_seq_one_letter_code
_entity_poly.pdbx_strand_id
1 'polypeptide(L)'
;KRVKFQRLISGFSIMELAIVMVIISTLLGGLLVSIASTQEVNNRIETQNQLDDILDALYGFAQVNGYLPCPAIPTSNGAEARTGVVCSTMHGFVPSATLGLSGRVNSDGLFVDSWLSAYRYSVTSANGNAFTNQLGISAALTALGTGVTMGNLTPDLRVCDAAACATIIADRLPVVILSLGKDWAEFDAADVDASENSGEATLDGYDMPADLDFVDAAYIEDTFDDLITWMSSSIFFTKMISAGQLP
;
A
#
# COMPACT_ATOMS: atom_id res chain seq x y z
N LYS A 1 -10.23 36.73 74.72
CA LYS A 1 -11.00 37.11 73.49
C LYS A 1 -10.44 36.33 72.31
N ARG A 2 -11.21 35.34 71.83
CA ARG A 2 -10.87 34.63 70.56
C ARG A 2 -11.51 35.36 69.39
N VAL A 3 -10.70 35.82 68.47
CA VAL A 3 -11.15 36.41 67.18
C VAL A 3 -11.45 35.25 66.25
N LYS A 4 -12.73 35.04 65.89
CA LYS A 4 -13.17 34.12 64.85
C LYS A 4 -12.95 34.80 63.48
N PHE A 5 -11.98 34.29 62.70
CA PHE A 5 -11.87 34.62 61.30
C PHE A 5 -12.96 33.88 60.55
N GLN A 6 -14.01 34.57 60.12
CA GLN A 6 -14.95 34.06 59.14
C GLN A 6 -14.30 34.14 57.74
N ARG A 7 -14.03 33.00 57.15
CA ARG A 7 -13.70 32.93 55.72
C ARG A 7 -14.96 33.24 54.92
N LEU A 8 -14.99 34.36 54.22
CA LEU A 8 -15.99 34.64 53.19
C LEU A 8 -15.73 33.70 52.03
N ILE A 9 -16.58 32.69 51.88
CA ILE A 9 -16.61 31.85 50.68
C ILE A 9 -17.44 32.62 49.66
N SER A 10 -16.79 33.33 48.73
CA SER A 10 -17.48 33.92 47.57
C SER A 10 -17.89 32.80 46.62
N GLY A 11 -19.17 32.60 46.38
CA GLY A 11 -19.68 31.69 45.36
C GLY A 11 -19.45 32.25 43.96
N PHE A 12 -19.20 31.40 43.01
CA PHE A 12 -19.08 31.77 41.56
C PHE A 12 -20.42 32.36 41.05
N SER A 13 -20.34 33.47 40.31
CA SER A 13 -21.47 34.04 39.62
C SER A 13 -21.82 33.18 38.38
N ILE A 14 -23.13 33.05 38.07
CA ILE A 14 -23.60 32.38 36.85
C ILE A 14 -22.96 32.98 35.58
N MET A 15 -22.75 34.30 35.60
CA MET A 15 -22.14 35.01 34.49
C MET A 15 -20.65 34.64 34.31
N GLU A 16 -19.92 34.45 35.40
CA GLU A 16 -18.53 34.03 35.41
C GLU A 16 -18.38 32.60 34.88
N LEU A 17 -19.29 31.69 35.26
CA LEU A 17 -19.35 30.33 34.74
C LEU A 17 -19.65 30.32 33.23
N ALA A 18 -20.56 31.16 32.75
CA ALA A 18 -20.91 31.27 31.34
C ALA A 18 -19.72 31.72 30.48
N ILE A 19 -18.99 32.75 30.94
CA ILE A 19 -17.79 33.22 30.25
C ILE A 19 -16.69 32.15 30.18
N VAL A 20 -16.45 31.47 31.28
CA VAL A 20 -15.47 30.37 31.35
C VAL A 20 -15.83 29.23 30.37
N MET A 21 -17.10 28.86 30.30
CA MET A 21 -17.58 27.82 29.35
C MET A 21 -17.38 28.24 27.90
N VAL A 22 -17.63 29.51 27.55
CA VAL A 22 -17.39 30.02 26.18
C VAL A 22 -15.89 29.97 25.84
N ILE A 23 -15.03 30.41 26.77
CA ILE A 23 -13.57 30.38 26.54
C ILE A 23 -13.07 28.94 26.37
N ILE A 24 -13.49 28.01 27.23
CA ILE A 24 -13.10 26.61 27.11
C ILE A 24 -13.59 25.99 25.81
N SER A 25 -14.84 26.25 25.40
CA SER A 25 -15.40 25.73 24.16
C SER A 25 -14.63 26.23 22.92
N THR A 26 -14.24 27.49 22.89
CA THR A 26 -13.47 28.06 21.77
C THR A 26 -12.04 27.51 21.72
N LEU A 27 -11.39 27.33 22.87
CA LEU A 27 -10.06 26.75 22.95
C LEU A 27 -10.04 25.28 22.54
N LEU A 28 -11.01 24.47 23.03
CA LEU A 28 -11.11 23.06 22.66
C LEU A 28 -11.44 22.89 21.18
N GLY A 29 -12.34 23.71 20.61
CA GLY A 29 -12.66 23.67 19.19
C GLY A 29 -11.44 23.92 18.27
N GLY A 30 -10.57 24.86 18.64
CA GLY A 30 -9.36 25.14 17.86
C GLY A 30 -8.27 24.07 17.96
N LEU A 31 -8.18 23.34 19.09
CA LEU A 31 -7.19 22.28 19.27
C LEU A 31 -7.54 20.99 18.51
N LEU A 32 -8.82 20.66 18.37
CA LEU A 32 -9.25 19.40 17.73
C LEU A 32 -8.87 19.34 16.24
N VAL A 33 -8.96 20.45 15.52
CA VAL A 33 -8.62 20.50 14.09
C VAL A 33 -7.14 20.24 13.85
N SER A 34 -6.25 20.77 14.67
CA SER A 34 -4.81 20.58 14.52
C SER A 34 -4.34 19.14 14.83
N ILE A 35 -5.06 18.44 15.70
CA ILE A 35 -4.77 17.04 16.03
C ILE A 35 -5.12 16.12 14.88
N ALA A 36 -6.28 16.31 14.25
CA ALA A 36 -6.73 15.49 13.14
C ALA A 36 -5.78 15.56 11.92
N SER A 37 -5.35 16.76 11.54
CA SER A 37 -4.40 16.93 10.44
C SER A 37 -3.02 16.34 10.73
N THR A 38 -2.56 16.40 11.98
CA THR A 38 -1.30 15.77 12.38
C THR A 38 -1.37 14.24 12.31
N GLN A 39 -2.51 13.65 12.68
CA GLN A 39 -2.71 12.20 12.59
C GLN A 39 -2.70 11.73 11.14
N GLU A 40 -3.35 12.47 10.24
CA GLU A 40 -3.37 12.15 8.81
C GLU A 40 -1.95 12.13 8.21
N VAL A 41 -1.16 13.15 8.47
CA VAL A 41 0.24 13.20 8.03
C VAL A 41 1.05 12.03 8.59
N ASN A 42 0.86 11.68 9.88
CA ASN A 42 1.56 10.55 10.48
C ASN A 42 1.14 9.21 9.85
N ASN A 43 -0.15 9.02 9.58
CA ASN A 43 -0.65 7.82 8.92
C ASN A 43 -0.02 7.65 7.52
N ARG A 44 0.05 8.73 6.75
CA ARG A 44 0.70 8.70 5.42
C ARG A 44 2.18 8.37 5.50
N ILE A 45 2.91 8.97 6.43
CA ILE A 45 4.35 8.70 6.64
C ILE A 45 4.55 7.23 7.05
N GLU A 46 3.75 6.73 7.99
CA GLU A 46 3.84 5.34 8.44
C GLU A 46 3.54 4.37 7.29
N THR A 47 2.47 4.62 6.52
CA THR A 47 2.11 3.81 5.37
C THR A 47 3.19 3.82 4.30
N GLN A 48 3.79 4.98 4.00
CA GLN A 48 4.90 5.07 3.05
C GLN A 48 6.12 4.26 3.53
N ASN A 49 6.49 4.35 4.80
CA ASN A 49 7.58 3.55 5.36
C ASN A 49 7.28 2.03 5.26
N GLN A 50 6.03 1.63 5.48
CA GLN A 50 5.62 0.23 5.34
C GLN A 50 5.67 -0.24 3.87
N LEU A 51 5.31 0.61 2.90
CA LEU A 51 5.48 0.31 1.48
C LEU A 51 6.94 0.09 1.12
N ASP A 52 7.85 0.91 1.65
CA ASP A 52 9.29 0.77 1.44
C ASP A 52 9.83 -0.53 2.08
N ASP A 53 9.38 -0.89 3.29
CA ASP A 53 9.72 -2.14 3.96
C ASP A 53 9.22 -3.36 3.17
N ILE A 54 8.00 -3.31 2.61
CA ILE A 54 7.47 -4.36 1.74
C ILE A 54 8.34 -4.51 0.49
N LEU A 55 8.70 -3.41 -0.14
CA LEU A 55 9.54 -3.41 -1.35
C LEU A 55 10.91 -4.02 -1.07
N ASP A 56 11.54 -3.67 0.04
CA ASP A 56 12.83 -4.25 0.46
C ASP A 56 12.71 -5.75 0.77
N ALA A 57 11.63 -6.18 1.42
CA ALA A 57 11.38 -7.60 1.67
C ALA A 57 11.18 -8.39 0.36
N LEU A 58 10.50 -7.81 -0.64
CA LEU A 58 10.35 -8.42 -1.97
C LEU A 58 11.69 -8.56 -2.69
N TYR A 59 12.55 -7.55 -2.63
CA TYR A 59 13.91 -7.67 -3.16
C TYR A 59 14.70 -8.78 -2.46
N GLY A 60 14.64 -8.83 -1.13
CA GLY A 60 15.30 -9.87 -0.35
C GLY A 60 14.79 -11.27 -0.69
N PHE A 61 13.49 -11.44 -0.79
CA PHE A 61 12.87 -12.71 -1.17
C PHE A 61 13.33 -13.17 -2.56
N ALA A 62 13.31 -12.27 -3.54
CA ALA A 62 13.71 -12.59 -4.91
C ALA A 62 15.19 -12.97 -5.01
N GLN A 63 16.08 -12.28 -4.30
CA GLN A 63 17.52 -12.61 -4.26
C GLN A 63 17.79 -13.99 -3.71
N VAL A 64 17.01 -14.45 -2.72
CA VAL A 64 17.17 -15.77 -2.11
C VAL A 64 16.54 -16.87 -2.97
N ASN A 65 15.35 -16.63 -3.49
CA ASN A 65 14.53 -17.66 -4.13
C ASN A 65 14.66 -17.71 -5.66
N GLY A 66 15.14 -16.64 -6.30
CA GLY A 66 15.27 -16.56 -7.75
C GLY A 66 13.98 -16.21 -8.49
N TYR A 67 12.91 -15.84 -7.77
CA TYR A 67 11.61 -15.44 -8.31
C TYR A 67 10.89 -14.51 -7.34
N LEU A 68 9.83 -13.82 -7.79
CA LEU A 68 8.96 -13.00 -6.97
C LEU A 68 7.83 -13.84 -6.35
N PRO A 69 7.38 -13.55 -5.12
CA PRO A 69 6.27 -14.29 -4.52
C PRO A 69 4.96 -14.00 -5.27
N CYS A 70 4.03 -14.92 -5.18
CA CYS A 70 2.67 -14.70 -5.65
C CYS A 70 1.88 -13.80 -4.71
N PRO A 71 0.92 -13.03 -5.22
CA PRO A 71 -0.02 -12.30 -4.36
C PRO A 71 -0.72 -13.21 -3.37
N ALA A 72 -1.03 -12.68 -2.19
CA ALA A 72 -1.93 -13.31 -1.24
C ALA A 72 -3.39 -13.09 -1.66
N ILE A 73 -4.26 -13.99 -1.21
CA ILE A 73 -5.71 -13.91 -1.38
C ILE A 73 -6.38 -13.93 0.01
N PRO A 74 -7.62 -13.47 0.22
CA PRO A 74 -8.25 -13.42 1.55
C PRO A 74 -8.24 -14.77 2.27
N THR A 75 -8.31 -15.86 1.55
CA THR A 75 -8.31 -17.22 2.15
C THR A 75 -6.92 -17.78 2.41
N SER A 76 -5.84 -17.05 2.07
CA SER A 76 -4.46 -17.50 2.23
C SER A 76 -3.80 -17.11 3.56
N ASN A 77 -4.50 -16.32 4.39
CA ASN A 77 -3.99 -15.83 5.67
C ASN A 77 -2.61 -15.12 5.52
N GLY A 78 -2.52 -14.26 4.51
CA GLY A 78 -1.31 -13.50 4.21
C GLY A 78 -0.16 -14.30 3.59
N ALA A 79 -0.36 -15.58 3.29
CA ALA A 79 0.60 -16.37 2.53
C ALA A 79 0.39 -16.20 1.03
N GLU A 80 1.46 -16.42 0.24
CA GLU A 80 1.33 -16.44 -1.22
C GLU A 80 0.35 -17.51 -1.71
N ALA A 81 -0.47 -17.17 -2.71
CA ALA A 81 -1.46 -18.09 -3.29
C ALA A 81 -0.91 -18.72 -4.58
N ARG A 82 -0.59 -20.02 -4.52
CA ARG A 82 -0.04 -20.79 -5.65
C ARG A 82 -0.87 -22.02 -6.01
N THR A 83 -0.84 -22.34 -7.29
CA THR A 83 -1.31 -23.63 -7.82
C THR A 83 -0.13 -24.31 -8.51
N GLY A 84 0.55 -25.19 -7.80
CA GLY A 84 1.83 -25.77 -8.26
C GLY A 84 2.94 -24.73 -8.29
N VAL A 85 3.60 -24.58 -9.44
CA VAL A 85 4.73 -23.64 -9.61
C VAL A 85 4.32 -22.25 -10.07
N VAL A 86 3.03 -22.03 -10.33
CA VAL A 86 2.46 -20.74 -10.83
C VAL A 86 1.57 -20.08 -9.80
N CYS A 87 1.38 -18.79 -9.92
CA CYS A 87 0.47 -18.04 -9.06
C CYS A 87 -0.99 -18.38 -9.39
N SER A 88 -1.85 -18.35 -8.37
CA SER A 88 -3.31 -18.45 -8.56
C SER A 88 -3.86 -17.16 -9.17
N THR A 89 -3.27 -16.03 -8.85
CA THR A 89 -3.55 -14.71 -9.41
C THR A 89 -2.26 -13.90 -9.50
N MET A 90 -2.23 -12.89 -10.37
CA MET A 90 -1.11 -11.94 -10.48
C MET A 90 -1.37 -10.63 -9.73
N HIS A 91 -2.57 -10.47 -9.22
CA HIS A 91 -3.04 -9.31 -8.47
C HIS A 91 -3.76 -9.79 -7.23
N GLY A 92 -3.59 -9.08 -6.13
CA GLY A 92 -4.18 -9.41 -4.86
C GLY A 92 -3.53 -8.58 -3.75
N PHE A 93 -3.12 -9.25 -2.69
CA PHE A 93 -2.60 -8.59 -1.51
C PHE A 93 -1.13 -8.96 -1.26
N VAL A 94 -0.46 -8.11 -0.49
CA VAL A 94 0.93 -8.37 -0.08
C VAL A 94 1.02 -9.70 0.67
N PRO A 95 1.87 -10.64 0.23
CA PRO A 95 2.03 -11.94 0.89
C PRO A 95 2.90 -11.84 2.14
N SER A 96 2.43 -11.09 3.14
CA SER A 96 3.18 -10.69 4.32
C SER A 96 3.70 -11.87 5.14
N ALA A 97 2.91 -12.94 5.25
CA ALA A 97 3.33 -14.15 5.96
C ALA A 97 4.48 -14.87 5.22
N THR A 98 4.48 -14.87 3.88
CA THR A 98 5.58 -15.44 3.07
C THR A 98 6.83 -14.57 3.15
N LEU A 99 6.68 -13.25 3.19
CA LEU A 99 7.78 -12.30 3.30
C LEU A 99 8.33 -12.16 4.72
N GLY A 100 7.61 -12.69 5.74
CA GLY A 100 7.99 -12.55 7.14
C GLY A 100 7.82 -11.14 7.68
N LEU A 101 6.92 -10.35 7.08
CA LEU A 101 6.61 -9.00 7.54
C LEU A 101 5.83 -9.03 8.85
N SER A 102 6.13 -8.09 9.73
CA SER A 102 5.47 -7.93 11.01
C SER A 102 4.68 -6.63 11.05
N GLY A 103 3.42 -6.68 11.51
CA GLY A 103 2.57 -5.50 11.63
C GLY A 103 1.12 -5.85 11.86
N ARG A 104 0.22 -4.91 11.58
CA ARG A 104 -1.22 -5.12 11.74
C ARG A 104 -1.75 -5.95 10.58
N VAL A 105 -2.66 -6.87 10.91
CA VAL A 105 -3.40 -7.66 9.93
C VAL A 105 -4.90 -7.55 10.19
N ASN A 106 -5.71 -7.71 9.13
CA ASN A 106 -7.16 -7.79 9.24
C ASN A 106 -7.64 -9.20 9.65
N SER A 107 -8.96 -9.42 9.63
CA SER A 107 -9.58 -10.72 9.96
C SER A 107 -9.13 -11.87 9.04
N ASP A 108 -8.71 -11.57 7.82
CA ASP A 108 -8.28 -12.53 6.81
C ASP A 108 -6.75 -12.77 6.86
N GLY A 109 -6.08 -12.18 7.85
CA GLY A 109 -4.63 -12.26 8.01
C GLY A 109 -3.84 -11.44 6.98
N LEU A 110 -4.49 -10.53 6.26
CA LEU A 110 -3.84 -9.66 5.29
C LEU A 110 -3.21 -8.45 5.99
N PHE A 111 -2.02 -8.07 5.55
CA PHE A 111 -1.29 -6.93 6.07
C PHE A 111 -1.99 -5.62 5.70
N VAL A 112 -2.20 -4.73 6.70
CA VAL A 112 -2.98 -3.51 6.52
C VAL A 112 -2.18 -2.27 6.87
N ASP A 113 -2.54 -1.17 6.22
CA ASP A 113 -1.99 0.16 6.41
C ASP A 113 -2.52 0.86 7.68
N SER A 114 -2.24 2.15 7.81
CA SER A 114 -2.66 2.96 8.95
C SER A 114 -4.19 3.20 9.00
N TRP A 115 -4.90 3.07 7.89
CA TRP A 115 -6.36 3.19 7.78
C TRP A 115 -7.09 1.84 7.77
N LEU A 116 -6.36 0.73 7.97
CA LEU A 116 -6.86 -0.65 7.96
C LEU A 116 -7.23 -1.17 6.55
N SER A 117 -6.80 -0.50 5.50
CA SER A 117 -6.84 -1.01 4.13
C SER A 117 -5.76 -2.07 3.93
N ALA A 118 -6.09 -3.18 3.27
CA ALA A 118 -5.11 -4.20 2.96
C ALA A 118 -4.21 -3.76 1.79
N TYR A 119 -2.88 -3.83 1.99
CA TYR A 119 -1.93 -3.50 0.93
C TYR A 119 -2.14 -4.35 -0.30
N ARG A 120 -2.27 -3.69 -1.46
CA ARG A 120 -2.37 -4.34 -2.76
C ARG A 120 -0.99 -4.67 -3.29
N TYR A 121 -0.91 -5.78 -4.00
CA TYR A 121 0.32 -6.26 -4.62
C TYR A 121 0.00 -6.82 -5.99
N SER A 122 0.66 -6.25 -6.99
CA SER A 122 0.54 -6.66 -8.38
C SER A 122 1.91 -7.06 -8.90
N VAL A 123 1.98 -8.21 -9.55
CA VAL A 123 3.21 -8.73 -10.12
C VAL A 123 3.00 -9.03 -11.60
N THR A 124 4.01 -8.74 -12.40
CA THR A 124 3.98 -8.92 -13.86
C THR A 124 3.64 -10.35 -14.27
N SER A 125 2.74 -10.50 -15.23
CA SER A 125 2.43 -11.77 -15.90
C SER A 125 3.30 -12.01 -17.14
N ALA A 126 4.14 -11.05 -17.49
CA ALA A 126 4.98 -11.11 -18.66
C ALA A 126 5.88 -12.36 -18.71
N ASN A 127 6.34 -12.65 -19.92
CA ASN A 127 7.23 -13.79 -20.16
C ASN A 127 6.64 -15.13 -19.70
N GLY A 128 5.31 -15.30 -19.79
CA GLY A 128 4.63 -16.54 -19.38
C GLY A 128 4.76 -16.80 -17.88
N ASN A 129 4.60 -15.76 -17.07
CA ASN A 129 4.71 -15.79 -15.60
C ASN A 129 6.10 -16.19 -15.08
N ALA A 130 7.16 -15.95 -15.87
CA ALA A 130 8.52 -16.33 -15.49
C ALA A 130 8.99 -15.67 -14.19
N PHE A 131 8.55 -14.42 -13.94
CA PHE A 131 8.96 -13.66 -12.76
C PHE A 131 8.48 -14.28 -11.44
N THR A 132 7.39 -15.03 -11.45
CA THR A 132 6.82 -15.67 -10.26
C THR A 132 6.96 -17.20 -10.26
N ASN A 133 7.63 -17.77 -11.26
CA ASN A 133 7.79 -19.21 -11.35
C ASN A 133 8.72 -19.75 -10.25
N GLN A 134 8.23 -20.68 -9.46
CA GLN A 134 8.96 -21.24 -8.31
C GLN A 134 10.27 -21.96 -8.67
N LEU A 135 10.45 -22.34 -9.94
CA LEU A 135 11.71 -22.90 -10.44
C LEU A 135 12.79 -21.83 -10.69
N GLY A 136 12.44 -20.56 -10.52
CA GLY A 136 13.28 -19.39 -10.79
C GLY A 136 13.10 -18.81 -12.20
N ILE A 137 13.34 -17.53 -12.33
CA ILE A 137 13.19 -16.79 -13.60
C ILE A 137 14.02 -17.39 -14.72
N SER A 138 15.28 -17.70 -14.46
CA SER A 138 16.20 -18.31 -15.44
C SER A 138 15.69 -19.66 -15.95
N ALA A 139 15.22 -20.53 -15.06
CA ALA A 139 14.69 -21.84 -15.44
C ALA A 139 13.39 -21.72 -16.24
N ALA A 140 12.50 -20.79 -15.84
CA ALA A 140 11.25 -20.54 -16.54
C ALA A 140 11.48 -20.02 -17.97
N LEU A 141 12.38 -19.07 -18.18
CA LEU A 141 12.72 -18.56 -19.50
C LEU A 141 13.37 -19.64 -20.39
N THR A 142 14.22 -20.47 -19.81
CA THR A 142 14.84 -21.60 -20.52
C THR A 142 13.76 -22.61 -20.97
N ALA A 143 12.78 -22.90 -20.12
CA ALA A 143 11.67 -23.80 -20.47
C ALA A 143 10.78 -23.25 -21.58
N LEU A 144 10.66 -21.92 -21.69
CA LEU A 144 9.95 -21.25 -22.79
C LEU A 144 10.73 -21.20 -24.11
N GLY A 145 11.98 -21.71 -24.11
CA GLY A 145 12.87 -21.65 -25.28
C GLY A 145 13.41 -20.25 -25.58
N THR A 146 13.22 -19.31 -24.67
CA THR A 146 13.80 -17.97 -24.76
C THR A 146 15.13 -17.97 -24.00
N GLY A 147 16.17 -17.41 -24.60
CA GLY A 147 17.45 -17.27 -23.90
C GLY A 147 17.32 -16.33 -22.71
N VAL A 148 18.06 -16.62 -21.62
CA VAL A 148 18.11 -15.75 -20.44
C VAL A 148 18.98 -14.54 -20.72
N THR A 149 18.41 -13.51 -21.31
CA THR A 149 19.06 -12.23 -21.58
C THR A 149 18.21 -11.09 -21.04
N MET A 150 18.85 -9.98 -20.68
CA MET A 150 18.14 -8.79 -20.19
C MET A 150 17.10 -8.26 -21.19
N GLY A 151 17.33 -8.46 -22.50
CA GLY A 151 16.39 -8.06 -23.55
C GLY A 151 15.10 -8.90 -23.60
N ASN A 152 15.13 -10.10 -23.04
CA ASN A 152 13.99 -11.01 -22.99
C ASN A 152 13.16 -10.86 -21.71
N LEU A 153 13.67 -10.14 -20.71
CA LEU A 153 12.98 -9.84 -19.47
C LEU A 153 12.21 -8.53 -19.64
N THR A 154 10.94 -8.64 -20.00
CA THR A 154 10.06 -7.50 -20.33
C THR A 154 8.83 -7.49 -19.44
N PRO A 155 8.96 -7.07 -18.16
CA PRO A 155 7.79 -6.86 -17.32
C PRO A 155 6.83 -5.84 -17.94
N ASP A 156 5.56 -5.89 -17.60
CA ASP A 156 4.47 -5.23 -18.33
C ASP A 156 3.63 -4.25 -17.49
N LEU A 157 3.89 -4.12 -16.19
CA LEU A 157 3.17 -3.15 -15.37
C LEU A 157 3.68 -1.72 -15.62
N ARG A 158 2.77 -0.73 -15.53
CA ARG A 158 3.05 0.69 -15.70
C ARG A 158 2.45 1.52 -14.57
N VAL A 159 3.03 2.69 -14.33
CA VAL A 159 2.49 3.73 -13.45
C VAL A 159 2.38 5.02 -14.27
N CYS A 160 1.20 5.63 -14.23
CA CYS A 160 0.80 6.79 -14.98
C CYS A 160 0.44 7.96 -14.05
N ASP A 161 0.35 9.16 -14.59
CA ASP A 161 -0.05 10.37 -13.86
C ASP A 161 -1.57 10.48 -13.66
N ALA A 162 -2.36 9.71 -14.39
CA ALA A 162 -3.81 9.65 -14.34
C ALA A 162 -4.31 8.37 -15.04
N ALA A 163 -5.55 7.95 -14.80
CA ALA A 163 -6.17 6.76 -15.39
C ALA A 163 -6.12 6.74 -16.93
N ALA A 164 -6.22 7.90 -17.58
CA ALA A 164 -6.06 7.99 -19.03
C ALA A 164 -4.65 7.71 -19.55
N CYS A 165 -3.68 7.54 -18.66
CA CYS A 165 -2.26 7.27 -18.93
C CYS A 165 -1.64 8.14 -20.05
N ALA A 166 -1.93 9.44 -20.00
CA ALA A 166 -1.36 10.39 -20.96
C ALA A 166 0.14 10.60 -20.75
N THR A 167 0.61 10.47 -19.52
CA THR A 167 2.01 10.56 -19.13
C THR A 167 2.39 9.33 -18.33
N ILE A 168 3.36 8.56 -18.80
CA ILE A 168 3.91 7.41 -18.10
C ILE A 168 4.98 7.91 -17.12
N ILE A 169 4.82 7.63 -15.83
CA ILE A 169 5.80 7.93 -14.77
C ILE A 169 6.86 6.83 -14.74
N ALA A 170 6.43 5.56 -14.79
CA ALA A 170 7.32 4.41 -14.82
C ALA A 170 6.72 3.28 -15.65
N ASP A 171 7.56 2.60 -16.43
CA ASP A 171 7.16 1.48 -17.29
C ASP A 171 8.01 0.22 -17.04
N ARG A 172 7.54 -0.90 -17.58
CA ARG A 172 8.23 -2.19 -17.47
C ARG A 172 8.55 -2.56 -16.04
N LEU A 173 7.54 -2.49 -15.17
CA LEU A 173 7.69 -2.74 -13.75
C LEU A 173 7.39 -4.21 -13.43
N PRO A 174 8.28 -4.90 -12.69
CA PRO A 174 7.99 -6.26 -12.21
C PRO A 174 6.91 -6.30 -11.16
N VAL A 175 6.81 -5.26 -10.34
CA VAL A 175 5.91 -5.16 -9.18
C VAL A 175 5.41 -3.75 -9.00
N VAL A 176 4.14 -3.65 -8.64
CA VAL A 176 3.51 -2.44 -8.09
C VAL A 176 2.85 -2.80 -6.76
N ILE A 177 3.00 -1.95 -5.76
CA ILE A 177 2.43 -2.10 -4.42
C ILE A 177 1.71 -0.80 -4.09
N LEU A 178 0.54 -0.88 -3.52
CA LEU A 178 -0.20 0.32 -3.16
C LEU A 178 -1.06 0.15 -1.91
N SER A 179 -1.38 1.27 -1.28
CA SER A 179 -2.40 1.45 -0.27
C SER A 179 -3.47 2.35 -0.86
N LEU A 180 -4.73 1.99 -0.69
CA LEU A 180 -5.88 2.76 -1.15
C LEU A 180 -6.26 3.90 -0.18
N GLY A 181 -5.36 4.25 0.75
CA GLY A 181 -5.55 5.39 1.61
C GLY A 181 -6.72 5.30 2.59
N LYS A 182 -7.23 6.47 2.97
CA LYS A 182 -8.26 6.64 3.99
C LYS A 182 -9.65 6.27 3.50
N ASP A 183 -9.93 6.51 2.22
CA ASP A 183 -11.26 6.31 1.61
C ASP A 183 -11.45 4.92 0.97
N TRP A 184 -10.52 4.01 1.19
CA TRP A 184 -10.51 2.66 0.63
C TRP A 184 -11.85 1.90 0.67
N ALA A 185 -12.74 2.26 1.59
CA ALA A 185 -14.06 1.65 1.76
C ALA A 185 -15.17 2.39 0.99
N GLU A 186 -14.85 3.58 0.43
CA GLU A 186 -15.79 4.44 -0.27
C GLU A 186 -15.45 4.40 -1.77
N PHE A 187 -16.04 3.43 -2.48
CA PHE A 187 -15.88 3.37 -3.93
C PHE A 187 -16.72 4.47 -4.59
N ASP A 188 -16.07 5.46 -5.18
CA ASP A 188 -16.71 6.45 -6.05
C ASP A 188 -16.29 6.23 -7.52
N ALA A 189 -17.21 5.71 -8.32
CA ALA A 189 -17.01 5.53 -9.76
C ALA A 189 -16.78 6.85 -10.52
N ALA A 190 -16.98 8.01 -9.88
CA ALA A 190 -16.67 9.31 -10.46
C ALA A 190 -15.20 9.69 -10.29
N ASP A 191 -14.49 9.08 -9.33
CA ASP A 191 -13.05 9.19 -9.18
C ASP A 191 -12.36 8.08 -9.98
N VAL A 192 -12.10 8.40 -11.25
CA VAL A 192 -11.50 7.43 -12.18
C VAL A 192 -10.06 7.08 -11.82
N ASP A 193 -9.31 7.97 -11.15
CA ASP A 193 -7.91 7.74 -10.80
C ASP A 193 -7.79 6.78 -9.62
N ALA A 194 -8.58 6.95 -8.55
CA ALA A 194 -8.64 6.03 -7.42
C ALA A 194 -9.30 4.70 -7.81
N SER A 195 -10.32 4.72 -8.69
CA SER A 195 -10.95 3.48 -9.17
C SER A 195 -10.02 2.63 -10.02
N GLU A 196 -9.08 3.22 -10.77
CA GLU A 196 -8.03 2.51 -11.50
C GLU A 196 -7.16 1.68 -10.56
N ASN A 197 -6.71 2.28 -9.47
CA ASN A 197 -5.87 1.60 -8.47
C ASN A 197 -6.63 0.56 -7.65
N SER A 198 -7.92 0.75 -7.42
CA SER A 198 -8.76 -0.19 -6.67
C SER A 198 -9.11 -1.45 -7.46
N GLY A 199 -8.96 -1.43 -8.79
CA GLY A 199 -9.25 -2.55 -9.67
C GLY A 199 -10.74 -2.73 -9.93
N GLU A 200 -11.44 -1.66 -10.27
CA GLU A 200 -12.84 -1.62 -10.71
C GLU A 200 -13.84 -2.65 -10.10
N ALA A 201 -15.02 -2.22 -9.83
CA ALA A 201 -16.28 -2.98 -9.72
C ALA A 201 -16.57 -3.76 -8.43
N THR A 202 -15.63 -4.20 -7.61
CA THR A 202 -15.98 -4.88 -6.35
C THR A 202 -15.01 -4.53 -5.22
N LEU A 203 -15.56 -4.17 -4.05
CA LEU A 203 -14.81 -3.90 -2.81
C LEU A 203 -13.99 -5.10 -2.29
N ASP A 204 -14.10 -6.27 -2.90
CA ASP A 204 -13.32 -7.47 -2.55
C ASP A 204 -11.93 -7.50 -3.20
N GLY A 205 -11.66 -6.55 -4.10
CA GLY A 205 -10.34 -6.07 -4.45
C GLY A 205 -9.37 -7.06 -5.06
N TYR A 206 -9.84 -7.92 -5.91
CA TYR A 206 -9.01 -8.86 -6.67
C TYR A 206 -8.80 -8.48 -8.11
N ASP A 207 -9.63 -7.57 -8.60
CA ASP A 207 -9.60 -7.23 -10.00
C ASP A 207 -8.40 -6.31 -10.27
N MET A 208 -7.68 -6.60 -11.31
CA MET A 208 -6.61 -5.80 -11.81
C MET A 208 -7.14 -4.74 -12.74
N PRO A 209 -6.47 -3.58 -12.82
CA PRO A 209 -6.65 -2.71 -13.97
C PRO A 209 -6.56 -3.52 -15.27
N ALA A 210 -7.54 -3.37 -16.15
CA ALA A 210 -7.66 -4.19 -17.36
C ALA A 210 -6.47 -4.03 -18.31
N ASP A 211 -5.75 -2.91 -18.21
CA ASP A 211 -4.64 -2.52 -19.07
C ASP A 211 -3.26 -2.56 -18.39
N LEU A 212 -3.16 -3.03 -17.13
CA LEU A 212 -1.94 -3.15 -16.35
C LEU A 212 -1.36 -1.79 -15.91
N ASP A 213 -2.17 -0.75 -15.92
CA ASP A 213 -1.80 0.60 -15.51
C ASP A 213 -2.23 0.88 -14.08
N PHE A 214 -1.44 1.68 -13.39
CA PHE A 214 -1.71 2.17 -12.04
C PHE A 214 -1.51 3.68 -12.04
N VAL A 215 -2.18 4.39 -11.15
CA VAL A 215 -2.10 5.85 -11.07
C VAL A 215 -1.31 6.28 -9.85
N ASP A 216 -0.31 7.14 -10.07
CA ASP A 216 0.39 7.89 -9.03
C ASP A 216 0.15 9.37 -9.26
N ALA A 217 -0.90 9.90 -8.65
CA ALA A 217 -1.31 11.30 -8.78
C ALA A 217 -0.96 12.11 -7.52
N ALA A 218 -1.03 13.42 -7.64
CA ALA A 218 -0.84 14.30 -6.49
C ALA A 218 -1.98 14.12 -5.49
N TYR A 219 -1.64 14.05 -4.20
CA TYR A 219 -2.63 13.98 -3.12
C TYR A 219 -3.64 15.12 -3.20
N ILE A 220 -4.92 14.77 -3.23
CA ILE A 220 -6.05 15.69 -3.15
C ILE A 220 -7.01 15.11 -2.10
N GLU A 221 -7.19 15.85 -0.99
CA GLU A 221 -8.09 15.44 0.10
C GLU A 221 -9.48 15.10 -0.43
N ASP A 222 -10.03 13.98 0.01
CA ASP A 222 -11.34 13.43 -0.39
C ASP A 222 -11.48 13.10 -1.91
N THR A 223 -10.38 13.00 -2.67
CA THR A 223 -10.41 12.66 -4.09
C THR A 223 -9.36 11.61 -4.43
N PHE A 224 -8.07 11.87 -4.19
CA PHE A 224 -6.99 10.93 -4.45
C PHE A 224 -6.03 10.91 -3.27
N ASP A 225 -6.07 9.86 -2.50
CA ASP A 225 -5.22 9.69 -1.32
C ASP A 225 -4.37 8.40 -1.34
N ASP A 226 -4.40 7.66 -2.44
CA ASP A 226 -3.61 6.46 -2.66
C ASP A 226 -2.11 6.74 -2.49
N LEU A 227 -1.42 5.75 -1.94
CA LEU A 227 0.04 5.73 -1.88
C LEU A 227 0.54 4.52 -2.67
N ILE A 228 1.40 4.80 -3.64
CA ILE A 228 1.91 3.78 -4.55
C ILE A 228 3.44 3.73 -4.50
N THR A 229 3.99 2.53 -4.61
CA THR A 229 5.41 2.30 -4.84
C THR A 229 5.61 1.15 -5.81
N TRP A 230 6.75 1.09 -6.47
CA TRP A 230 7.02 0.07 -7.48
C TRP A 230 8.46 -0.40 -7.46
N MET A 231 8.64 -1.58 -7.97
CA MET A 231 9.96 -2.17 -8.15
C MET A 231 10.56 -1.71 -9.48
N SER A 232 11.68 -1.01 -9.42
CA SER A 232 12.43 -0.64 -10.64
C SER A 232 13.07 -1.88 -11.26
N SER A 233 12.81 -2.13 -12.55
CA SER A 233 13.42 -3.24 -13.30
C SER A 233 14.93 -3.24 -13.25
N SER A 234 15.55 -2.07 -13.38
CA SER A 234 17.02 -1.94 -13.39
C SER A 234 17.62 -2.32 -12.03
N ILE A 235 17.00 -1.90 -10.93
CA ILE A 235 17.43 -2.27 -9.57
C ILE A 235 17.20 -3.76 -9.33
N PHE A 236 16.03 -4.27 -9.70
CA PHE A 236 15.66 -5.67 -9.56
C PHE A 236 16.69 -6.59 -10.28
N PHE A 237 16.93 -6.36 -11.55
CA PHE A 237 17.86 -7.17 -12.31
C PHE A 237 19.29 -7.08 -11.77
N THR A 238 19.73 -5.89 -11.37
CA THR A 238 21.06 -5.72 -10.73
C THR A 238 21.18 -6.54 -9.45
N LYS A 239 20.16 -6.52 -8.60
CA LYS A 239 20.12 -7.32 -7.37
C LYS A 239 20.10 -8.83 -7.67
N MET A 240 19.33 -9.27 -8.67
CA MET A 240 19.23 -10.68 -9.09
C MET A 240 20.54 -11.20 -9.68
N ILE A 241 21.22 -10.41 -10.51
CA ILE A 241 22.56 -10.76 -11.04
C ILE A 241 23.57 -10.84 -9.89
N SER A 242 23.56 -9.86 -8.97
CA SER A 242 24.47 -9.84 -7.82
C SER A 242 24.27 -11.04 -6.90
N ALA A 243 23.05 -11.57 -6.83
CA ALA A 243 22.72 -12.78 -6.07
C ALA A 243 23.00 -14.09 -6.85
N GLY A 244 23.42 -14.01 -8.12
CA GLY A 244 23.64 -15.17 -8.97
C GLY A 244 22.39 -15.88 -9.47
N GLN A 245 21.22 -15.23 -9.38
CA GLN A 245 19.94 -15.75 -9.84
C GLN A 245 19.70 -15.49 -11.34
N LEU A 246 20.36 -14.49 -11.88
CA LEU A 246 20.38 -14.17 -13.31
C LEU A 246 21.83 -14.09 -13.80
N PRO A 247 22.09 -14.42 -15.08
CA PRO A 247 23.43 -14.38 -15.66
C PRO A 247 23.95 -12.96 -15.88
#